data_89f1ece4aba79e53bf95efe2c4eb603a
#
_entry.id   89f1ece4aba79e53bf95efe2c4eb603a
#
_cell.length_a   1.000
_cell.length_b   1.000
_cell.length_c   1.000
_cell.angle_alpha   90.00
_cell.angle_beta   90.00
_cell.angle_gamma   90.00
#
_symmetry.space_group_name_H-M   'P 1'
#
loop_
_entity.id
_entity.type
_entity.pdbx_description
1 polymer ?
#
loop_
_entity_poly.entity_id
_entity_poly.type
_entity_poly.pdbx_seq_one_letter_code
_entity_poly.pdbx_strand_id
1 'polypeptide(L)'
;MSLAIIVLLDLAYRATDLKAHYTDLGILPRSALISGVGNEWNISIHNISGLLEIQIALFAIHGLVAVALMAGYRTQVATILVWFFAISLQSRNPMILTGGDSLLGLLLFWSMFLPMGARFSVDSAMNNGPHRESNRYFSTATAAILLQVGMVYVFTAIMKSDPIWREDFSAVYYALSIDQLATGLGHYLLNYPDIL
;
A
#
# COMPACT_ATOMS: atom_id res chain seq x y z
N MET A 1 2.24 -13.85 3.22
CA MET A 1 1.84 -13.46 4.59
C MET A 1 2.20 -12.01 4.92
N SER A 2 3.45 -11.56 4.85
CA SER A 2 3.85 -10.18 5.19
C SER A 2 3.07 -9.08 4.44
N LEU A 3 2.92 -9.17 3.12
CA LEU A 3 2.13 -8.21 2.34
C LEU A 3 0.68 -8.13 2.80
N ALA A 4 0.06 -9.28 3.12
CA ALA A 4 -1.31 -9.31 3.61
C ALA A 4 -1.45 -8.63 4.98
N ILE A 5 -0.47 -8.81 5.86
CA ILE A 5 -0.44 -8.11 7.16
C ILE A 5 -0.33 -6.61 6.95
N ILE A 6 0.54 -6.14 6.05
CA ILE A 6 0.68 -4.71 5.74
C ILE A 6 -0.65 -4.14 5.22
N VAL A 7 -1.32 -4.86 4.30
CA VAL A 7 -2.65 -4.45 3.80
C VAL A 7 -3.69 -4.38 4.92
N LEU A 8 -3.71 -5.35 5.83
CA LEU A 8 -4.65 -5.35 6.95
C LEU A 8 -4.40 -4.19 7.92
N LEU A 9 -3.14 -3.88 8.19
CA LEU A 9 -2.76 -2.73 9.03
C LEU A 9 -3.14 -1.40 8.35
N ASP A 10 -2.88 -1.27 7.05
CA ASP A 10 -3.27 -0.10 6.27
C ASP A 10 -4.80 0.09 6.27
N LEU A 11 -5.56 -0.99 6.03
CA LEU A 11 -7.02 -0.95 6.10
C LEU A 11 -7.54 -0.57 7.48
N ALA A 12 -6.96 -1.12 8.55
CA ALA A 12 -7.33 -0.78 9.92
C ALA A 12 -7.08 0.70 10.22
N TYR A 13 -5.93 1.23 9.78
CA TYR A 13 -5.61 2.65 9.93
C TYR A 13 -6.59 3.53 9.16
N ARG A 14 -6.86 3.23 7.87
CA ARG A 14 -7.80 4.00 7.04
C ARG A 14 -9.25 3.88 7.52
N ALA A 15 -9.62 2.79 8.17
CA ALA A 15 -10.97 2.59 8.70
C ALA A 15 -11.31 3.57 9.83
N THR A 16 -10.32 4.13 10.54
CA THR A 16 -10.56 5.13 11.61
C THR A 16 -11.23 6.38 11.06
N ASP A 17 -10.87 6.80 9.86
CA ASP A 17 -11.36 8.01 9.21
C ASP A 17 -12.13 7.74 7.91
N LEU A 18 -12.76 6.57 7.82
CA LEU A 18 -13.45 6.09 6.62
C LEU A 18 -14.51 7.08 6.12
N LYS A 19 -15.28 7.68 7.04
CA LYS A 19 -16.30 8.67 6.68
C LYS A 19 -15.69 9.92 6.07
N ALA A 20 -14.58 10.41 6.62
CA ALA A 20 -13.92 11.63 6.16
C ALA A 20 -13.27 11.46 4.79
N HIS A 21 -12.69 10.29 4.51
CA HIS A 21 -11.85 10.10 3.33
C HIS A 21 -12.53 9.38 2.16
N TYR A 22 -13.58 8.59 2.40
CA TYR A 22 -14.13 7.68 1.38
C TYR A 22 -15.61 7.87 1.11
N THR A 23 -16.34 8.75 1.85
CA THR A 23 -17.75 9.05 1.59
C THR A 23 -17.96 10.36 0.84
N ASP A 24 -19.17 10.58 0.33
CA ASP A 24 -19.54 11.85 -0.31
C ASP A 24 -19.77 12.99 0.71
N LEU A 25 -19.89 12.65 1.98
CA LEU A 25 -19.98 13.62 3.09
C LEU A 25 -18.58 14.00 3.63
N GLY A 26 -17.53 13.43 3.08
CA GLY A 26 -16.16 13.66 3.49
C GLY A 26 -15.45 14.76 2.71
N ILE A 27 -14.11 14.77 2.83
CA ILE A 27 -13.23 15.82 2.27
C ILE A 27 -13.26 15.83 0.74
N LEU A 28 -13.37 14.65 0.09
CA LEU A 28 -13.38 14.52 -1.36
C LEU A 28 -14.64 13.80 -1.84
N PRO A 29 -15.75 14.50 -2.08
CA PRO A 29 -16.94 13.92 -2.72
C PRO A 29 -16.61 13.37 -4.12
N ARG A 30 -17.32 12.32 -4.55
CA ARG A 30 -17.12 11.74 -5.90
C ARG A 30 -17.30 12.75 -7.03
N SER A 31 -18.22 13.69 -6.90
CA SER A 31 -18.42 14.76 -7.88
C SER A 31 -17.17 15.63 -8.06
N ALA A 32 -16.51 15.99 -6.97
CA ALA A 32 -15.26 16.76 -7.02
C ALA A 32 -14.09 15.91 -7.56
N LEU A 33 -14.03 14.63 -7.21
CA LEU A 33 -13.03 13.70 -7.74
C LEU A 33 -13.14 13.59 -9.26
N ILE A 34 -14.34 13.38 -9.80
CA ILE A 34 -14.58 13.16 -11.23
C ILE A 34 -14.37 14.46 -12.01
N SER A 35 -14.77 15.62 -11.45
CA SER A 35 -14.72 16.90 -12.17
C SER A 35 -13.36 17.61 -12.12
N GLY A 36 -12.52 17.36 -11.13
CA GLY A 36 -11.35 18.17 -10.87
C GLY A 36 -10.04 17.45 -10.61
N VAL A 37 -10.07 16.40 -9.82
CA VAL A 37 -8.84 15.72 -9.35
C VAL A 37 -8.62 14.39 -10.08
N GLY A 38 -9.70 13.78 -10.57
CA GLY A 38 -9.67 12.47 -11.22
C GLY A 38 -9.20 12.55 -12.67
N ASN A 39 -8.39 11.58 -13.07
CA ASN A 39 -8.12 11.32 -14.47
C ASN A 39 -9.33 10.56 -15.06
N GLU A 40 -9.60 10.70 -16.36
CA GLU A 40 -10.64 9.96 -17.10
C GLU A 40 -10.56 8.43 -16.92
N TRP A 41 -9.37 7.93 -16.56
CA TRP A 41 -9.09 6.51 -16.27
C TRP A 41 -9.16 6.13 -14.79
N ASN A 42 -9.78 6.97 -13.95
CA ASN A 42 -9.91 6.68 -12.52
C ASN A 42 -10.98 5.60 -12.27
N ILE A 43 -10.60 4.35 -12.50
CA ILE A 43 -11.44 3.18 -12.26
C ILE A 43 -11.30 2.75 -10.81
N SER A 44 -12.38 2.92 -10.04
CA SER A 44 -12.43 2.51 -8.64
C SER A 44 -13.80 1.93 -8.29
N ILE A 45 -13.80 0.74 -7.67
CA ILE A 45 -15.03 0.14 -7.14
C ILE A 45 -15.61 0.99 -6.00
N HIS A 46 -14.76 1.73 -5.28
CA HIS A 46 -15.18 2.65 -4.23
C HIS A 46 -15.93 3.88 -4.78
N ASN A 47 -15.86 4.14 -6.10
CA ASN A 47 -16.64 5.18 -6.76
C ASN A 47 -18.09 4.77 -7.07
N ILE A 48 -18.47 3.50 -6.88
CA ILE A 48 -19.84 3.03 -7.11
C ILE A 48 -20.81 3.75 -6.19
N SER A 49 -20.44 3.98 -4.93
CA SER A 49 -21.29 4.65 -3.94
C SER A 49 -20.48 5.49 -2.97
N GLY A 50 -21.00 6.66 -2.59
CA GLY A 50 -20.45 7.50 -1.52
C GLY A 50 -21.12 7.29 -0.16
N LEU A 51 -22.03 6.30 -0.05
CA LEU A 51 -22.68 5.94 1.19
C LEU A 51 -21.72 5.23 2.15
N LEU A 52 -21.80 5.56 3.42
CA LEU A 52 -20.91 5.00 4.44
C LEU A 52 -21.05 3.48 4.54
N GLU A 53 -22.27 2.96 4.49
CA GLU A 53 -22.56 1.53 4.62
C GLU A 53 -21.92 0.71 3.49
N ILE A 54 -21.96 1.24 2.28
CA ILE A 54 -21.33 0.60 1.11
C ILE A 54 -19.80 0.63 1.25
N GLN A 55 -19.25 1.73 1.73
CA GLN A 55 -17.79 1.82 1.97
C GLN A 55 -17.35 0.85 3.07
N ILE A 56 -18.11 0.73 4.16
CA ILE A 56 -17.84 -0.28 5.21
C ILE A 56 -17.86 -1.69 4.63
N ALA A 57 -18.87 -2.01 3.80
CA ALA A 57 -18.96 -3.32 3.17
C ALA A 57 -17.76 -3.62 2.25
N LEU A 58 -17.32 -2.64 1.43
CA LEU A 58 -16.15 -2.78 0.57
C LEU A 58 -14.85 -2.97 1.39
N PHE A 59 -14.67 -2.23 2.47
CA PHE A 59 -13.55 -2.41 3.39
C PHE A 59 -13.56 -3.80 4.05
N ALA A 60 -14.74 -4.27 4.48
CA ALA A 60 -14.89 -5.60 5.06
C ALA A 60 -14.55 -6.70 4.05
N ILE A 61 -15.02 -6.60 2.81
CA ILE A 61 -14.69 -7.55 1.73
C ILE A 61 -13.18 -7.54 1.46
N HIS A 62 -12.56 -6.35 1.33
CA HIS A 62 -11.12 -6.22 1.14
C HIS A 62 -10.35 -6.89 2.30
N GLY A 63 -10.76 -6.62 3.54
CA GLY A 63 -10.18 -7.24 4.73
C GLY A 63 -10.31 -8.76 4.73
N LEU A 64 -11.48 -9.31 4.38
CA LEU A 64 -11.69 -10.76 4.27
C LEU A 64 -10.78 -11.41 3.22
N VAL A 65 -10.63 -10.77 2.06
CA VAL A 65 -9.73 -11.27 1.01
C VAL A 65 -8.26 -11.17 1.45
N ALA A 66 -7.88 -10.11 2.18
CA ALA A 66 -6.54 -9.98 2.75
C ALA A 66 -6.27 -11.06 3.81
N VAL A 67 -7.25 -11.42 4.65
CA VAL A 67 -7.17 -12.53 5.59
C VAL A 67 -7.02 -13.87 4.86
N ALA A 68 -7.76 -14.09 3.77
CA ALA A 68 -7.60 -15.28 2.93
C ALA A 68 -6.18 -15.36 2.33
N LEU A 69 -5.63 -14.23 1.87
CA LEU A 69 -4.24 -14.14 1.40
C LEU A 69 -3.24 -14.41 2.54
N MET A 70 -3.50 -13.90 3.74
CA MET A 70 -2.66 -14.15 4.91
C MET A 70 -2.63 -15.63 5.30
N ALA A 71 -3.78 -16.30 5.26
CA ALA A 71 -3.90 -17.75 5.50
C ALA A 71 -3.29 -18.58 4.36
N GLY A 72 -3.12 -17.98 3.20
CA GLY A 72 -2.64 -18.69 2.01
C GLY A 72 -3.70 -19.58 1.37
N TYR A 73 -4.95 -19.15 1.40
CA TYR A 73 -6.07 -19.84 0.75
C TYR A 73 -6.33 -19.22 -0.63
N ARG A 74 -6.33 -20.07 -1.68
CA ARG A 74 -6.42 -19.64 -3.08
C ARG A 74 -5.53 -18.43 -3.37
N THR A 75 -4.28 -18.52 -2.96
CA THR A 75 -3.33 -17.39 -2.87
C THR A 75 -3.25 -16.55 -4.14
N GLN A 76 -3.26 -17.16 -5.32
CA GLN A 76 -3.18 -16.41 -6.56
C GLN A 76 -4.41 -15.52 -6.78
N VAL A 77 -5.61 -16.06 -6.57
CA VAL A 77 -6.86 -15.30 -6.71
C VAL A 77 -6.96 -14.23 -5.62
N ALA A 78 -6.61 -14.59 -4.38
CA ALA A 78 -6.60 -13.65 -3.27
C ALA A 78 -5.62 -12.48 -3.52
N THR A 79 -4.43 -12.73 -4.08
CA THR A 79 -3.47 -11.67 -4.41
C THR A 79 -4.02 -10.72 -5.48
N ILE A 80 -4.65 -11.25 -6.53
CA ILE A 80 -5.27 -10.43 -7.58
C ILE A 80 -6.36 -9.55 -6.99
N LEU A 81 -7.24 -10.12 -6.16
CA LEU A 81 -8.33 -9.38 -5.55
C LEU A 81 -7.83 -8.32 -4.56
N VAL A 82 -6.86 -8.64 -3.71
CA VAL A 82 -6.25 -7.67 -2.79
C VAL A 82 -5.61 -6.52 -3.56
N TRP A 83 -4.87 -6.81 -4.63
CA TRP A 83 -4.31 -5.78 -5.48
C TRP A 83 -5.40 -4.88 -6.10
N PHE A 84 -6.43 -5.50 -6.68
CA PHE A 84 -7.54 -4.76 -7.28
C PHE A 84 -8.23 -3.82 -6.28
N PHE A 85 -8.54 -4.32 -5.08
CA PHE A 85 -9.13 -3.51 -4.02
C PHE A 85 -8.16 -2.41 -3.54
N ALA A 86 -6.88 -2.70 -3.39
CA ALA A 86 -5.87 -1.71 -2.97
C ALA A 86 -5.76 -0.56 -3.98
N ILE A 87 -5.61 -0.86 -5.28
CA ILE A 87 -5.56 0.17 -6.34
C ILE A 87 -6.88 0.94 -6.40
N SER A 88 -8.01 0.25 -6.27
CA SER A 88 -9.32 0.87 -6.24
C SER A 88 -9.48 1.85 -5.07
N LEU A 89 -8.99 1.47 -3.89
CA LEU A 89 -9.01 2.31 -2.69
C LEU A 89 -8.12 3.55 -2.85
N GLN A 90 -6.91 3.36 -3.40
CA GLN A 90 -5.98 4.45 -3.70
C GLN A 90 -6.57 5.43 -4.73
N SER A 91 -7.23 4.91 -5.76
CA SER A 91 -7.87 5.73 -6.79
C SER A 91 -9.08 6.52 -6.27
N ARG A 92 -9.73 6.07 -5.17
CA ARG A 92 -10.88 6.80 -4.57
C ARG A 92 -10.44 8.11 -3.92
N ASN A 93 -9.28 8.14 -3.28
CA ASN A 93 -8.77 9.37 -2.68
C ASN A 93 -7.27 9.51 -2.90
N PRO A 94 -6.86 10.14 -4.01
CA PRO A 94 -5.45 10.34 -4.32
C PRO A 94 -4.75 11.36 -3.41
N MET A 95 -5.49 12.18 -2.65
CA MET A 95 -4.92 13.25 -1.83
C MET A 95 -4.23 12.74 -0.55
N ILE A 96 -4.56 11.52 -0.11
CA ILE A 96 -3.98 10.93 1.10
C ILE A 96 -2.93 9.85 0.78
N LEU A 97 -2.55 9.71 -0.49
CA LEU A 97 -1.58 8.71 -0.91
C LEU A 97 -0.16 9.09 -0.49
N THR A 98 0.58 8.08 -0.11
CA THR A 98 2.00 8.16 0.21
C THR A 98 2.84 7.35 -0.80
N GLY A 99 4.15 7.54 -0.80
CA GLY A 99 5.05 6.69 -1.58
C GLY A 99 4.96 5.20 -1.18
N GLY A 100 4.58 4.93 0.07
CA GLY A 100 4.32 3.57 0.56
C GLY A 100 3.15 2.89 -0.13
N ASP A 101 2.08 3.63 -0.42
CA ASP A 101 0.91 3.11 -1.13
C ASP A 101 1.27 2.66 -2.55
N SER A 102 2.02 3.49 -3.27
CA SER A 102 2.49 3.17 -4.61
C SER A 102 3.40 1.94 -4.60
N LEU A 103 4.32 1.86 -3.64
CA LEU A 103 5.22 0.71 -3.49
C LEU A 103 4.42 -0.56 -3.16
N LEU A 104 3.46 -0.50 -2.24
CA LEU A 104 2.60 -1.62 -1.88
C LEU A 104 1.79 -2.13 -3.08
N GLY A 105 1.19 -1.23 -3.85
CA GLY A 105 0.45 -1.56 -5.07
C GLY A 105 1.31 -2.30 -6.09
N LEU A 106 2.53 -1.84 -6.32
CA LEU A 106 3.47 -2.49 -7.23
C LEU A 106 4.00 -3.84 -6.71
N LEU A 107 4.26 -3.96 -5.41
CA LEU A 107 4.67 -5.23 -4.81
C LEU A 107 3.55 -6.28 -4.90
N LEU A 108 2.30 -5.88 -4.65
CA LEU A 108 1.13 -6.75 -4.82
C LEU A 108 0.98 -7.17 -6.28
N PHE A 109 1.17 -6.26 -7.23
CA PHE A 109 1.11 -6.57 -8.66
C PHE A 109 2.12 -7.67 -9.05
N TRP A 110 3.38 -7.50 -8.72
CA TRP A 110 4.39 -8.52 -9.04
C TRP A 110 4.19 -9.82 -8.29
N SER A 111 3.60 -9.77 -7.08
CA SER A 111 3.29 -10.95 -6.28
C SER A 111 2.28 -11.89 -6.95
N MET A 112 1.44 -11.39 -7.87
CA MET A 112 0.50 -12.23 -8.62
C MET A 112 1.21 -13.27 -9.48
N PHE A 113 2.43 -12.98 -9.93
CA PHE A 113 3.23 -13.84 -10.81
C PHE A 113 4.19 -14.75 -10.02
N LEU A 114 4.15 -14.70 -8.69
CA LEU A 114 4.96 -15.52 -7.81
C LEU A 114 4.12 -16.63 -7.17
N PRO A 115 4.72 -17.80 -6.89
CA PRO A 115 4.04 -18.90 -6.20
C PRO A 115 3.91 -18.62 -4.70
N MET A 116 3.11 -17.59 -4.33
CA MET A 116 2.98 -17.12 -2.94
C MET A 116 2.43 -18.17 -1.98
N GLY A 117 1.68 -19.16 -2.50
CA GLY A 117 1.11 -20.28 -1.75
C GLY A 117 1.98 -21.55 -1.71
N ALA A 118 3.23 -21.49 -2.16
CA ALA A 118 4.07 -22.69 -2.29
C ALA A 118 4.48 -23.33 -0.96
N ARG A 119 4.52 -22.54 0.13
CA ARG A 119 4.89 -23.00 1.49
C ARG A 119 4.16 -22.21 2.56
N PHE A 120 3.97 -22.85 3.73
CA PHE A 120 3.33 -22.23 4.92
C PHE A 120 1.95 -21.63 4.57
N SER A 121 1.16 -22.33 3.77
CA SER A 121 -0.15 -21.88 3.31
C SER A 121 -1.17 -23.00 3.34
N VAL A 122 -2.44 -22.66 3.42
CA VAL A 122 -3.54 -23.63 3.29
C VAL A 122 -3.46 -24.32 1.94
N ASP A 123 -3.15 -23.60 0.85
CA ASP A 123 -2.97 -24.19 -0.48
C ASP A 123 -1.87 -25.26 -0.50
N SER A 124 -0.77 -25.04 0.21
CA SER A 124 0.31 -26.02 0.31
C SER A 124 -0.10 -27.24 1.13
N ALA A 125 -0.90 -27.05 2.18
CA ALA A 125 -1.40 -28.14 3.02
C ALA A 125 -2.47 -29.00 2.31
N MET A 126 -3.26 -28.39 1.42
CA MET A 126 -4.30 -29.08 0.65
C MET A 126 -3.76 -29.77 -0.61
N ASN A 127 -2.56 -29.39 -1.07
CA ASN A 127 -1.97 -29.93 -2.28
C ASN A 127 -1.12 -31.17 -1.96
N ASN A 128 -1.64 -32.37 -2.24
CA ASN A 128 -0.95 -33.65 -2.04
C ASN A 128 0.07 -33.98 -3.15
N GLY A 129 0.41 -33.03 -4.01
CA GLY A 129 1.40 -33.21 -5.07
C GLY A 129 2.84 -33.32 -4.53
N PRO A 130 3.81 -33.79 -5.36
CA PRO A 130 5.18 -33.91 -4.94
C PRO A 130 5.70 -32.55 -4.47
N HIS A 131 6.26 -32.52 -3.26
CA HIS A 131 6.86 -31.32 -2.69
C HIS A 131 7.97 -30.82 -3.61
N ARG A 132 7.95 -29.53 -3.95
CA ARG A 132 9.06 -28.89 -4.65
C ARG A 132 10.33 -29.02 -3.80
N GLU A 133 11.29 -29.81 -4.26
CA GLU A 133 12.56 -30.03 -3.56
C GLU A 133 13.40 -28.74 -3.48
N SER A 134 13.25 -27.83 -4.46
CA SER A 134 14.03 -26.60 -4.52
C SER A 134 13.41 -25.48 -3.71
N ASN A 135 14.21 -24.88 -2.83
CA ASN A 135 13.89 -23.65 -2.07
C ASN A 135 14.12 -22.38 -2.91
N ARG A 136 14.60 -22.51 -4.14
CA ARG A 136 14.92 -21.38 -5.00
C ARG A 136 13.87 -21.25 -6.08
N TYR A 137 13.32 -20.05 -6.21
CA TYR A 137 12.41 -19.69 -7.30
C TYR A 137 12.97 -18.46 -8.00
N PHE A 138 13.29 -18.61 -9.27
CA PHE A 138 13.74 -17.51 -10.12
C PHE A 138 12.75 -17.35 -11.29
N SER A 139 12.24 -16.14 -11.46
CA SER A 139 11.34 -15.78 -12.54
C SER A 139 11.56 -14.31 -12.93
N THR A 140 10.98 -13.90 -14.05
CA THR A 140 10.95 -12.49 -14.45
C THR A 140 10.33 -11.60 -13.38
N ALA A 141 9.30 -12.09 -12.68
CA ALA A 141 8.67 -11.35 -11.59
C ALA A 141 9.62 -11.14 -10.39
N THR A 142 10.45 -12.14 -10.05
CA THR A 142 11.48 -11.98 -9.01
C THR A 142 12.50 -10.91 -9.40
N ALA A 143 12.97 -10.93 -10.64
CA ALA A 143 13.88 -9.92 -11.16
C ALA A 143 13.23 -8.53 -11.18
N ALA A 144 11.96 -8.44 -11.57
CA ALA A 144 11.21 -7.19 -11.62
C ALA A 144 11.04 -6.56 -10.23
N ILE A 145 10.72 -7.35 -9.18
CA ILE A 145 10.65 -6.86 -7.80
C ILE A 145 11.99 -6.31 -7.34
N LEU A 146 13.07 -7.03 -7.57
CA LEU A 146 14.42 -6.58 -7.18
C LEU A 146 14.79 -5.29 -7.90
N LEU A 147 14.54 -5.22 -9.21
CA LEU A 147 14.77 -4.02 -10.00
C LEU A 147 13.94 -2.84 -9.47
N GLN A 148 12.65 -3.06 -9.21
CA GLN A 148 11.75 -2.03 -8.70
C GLN A 148 12.22 -1.49 -7.35
N VAL A 149 12.57 -2.35 -6.39
CA VAL A 149 13.10 -1.94 -5.09
C VAL A 149 14.42 -1.17 -5.28
N GLY A 150 15.31 -1.66 -6.15
CA GLY A 150 16.54 -0.95 -6.49
C GLY A 150 16.27 0.44 -7.07
N MET A 151 15.31 0.56 -7.99
CA MET A 151 14.93 1.86 -8.58
C MET A 151 14.41 2.84 -7.53
N VAL A 152 13.61 2.37 -6.56
CA VAL A 152 13.13 3.23 -5.46
C VAL A 152 14.31 3.85 -4.71
N TYR A 153 15.33 3.07 -4.37
CA TYR A 153 16.53 3.60 -3.70
C TYR A 153 17.34 4.54 -4.59
N VAL A 154 17.54 4.19 -5.86
CA VAL A 154 18.30 5.01 -6.82
C VAL A 154 17.60 6.37 -7.01
N PHE A 155 16.31 6.37 -7.32
CA PHE A 155 15.56 7.62 -7.53
C PHE A 155 15.47 8.44 -6.24
N THR A 156 15.29 7.80 -5.08
CA THR A 156 15.31 8.50 -3.79
C THR A 156 16.66 9.17 -3.55
N ALA A 157 17.77 8.51 -3.87
CA ALA A 157 19.11 9.08 -3.74
C ALA A 157 19.33 10.26 -4.71
N ILE A 158 18.84 10.15 -5.95
CA ILE A 158 18.92 11.23 -6.95
C ILE A 158 18.10 12.44 -6.50
N MET A 159 16.88 12.22 -5.98
CA MET A 159 16.01 13.29 -5.51
C MET A 159 16.57 14.01 -4.26
N LYS A 160 17.44 13.35 -3.49
CA LYS A 160 18.16 13.95 -2.36
C LYS A 160 19.40 14.74 -2.79
N SER A 161 19.36 15.42 -3.93
CA SER A 161 20.43 16.25 -4.45
C SER A 161 20.32 17.73 -4.08
N ASP A 162 19.20 18.13 -3.48
CA ASP A 162 18.94 19.48 -3.01
C ASP A 162 19.95 19.91 -1.90
N PRO A 163 20.36 21.19 -1.81
CA PRO A 163 21.23 21.71 -0.75
C PRO A 163 20.78 21.35 0.67
N ILE A 164 19.48 21.30 0.93
CA ILE A 164 18.89 20.89 2.22
C ILE A 164 19.40 19.52 2.70
N TRP A 165 19.70 18.60 1.74
CA TRP A 165 20.22 17.27 2.05
C TRP A 165 21.75 17.20 2.13
N ARG A 166 22.48 18.07 1.40
CA ARG A 166 23.91 17.91 1.15
C ARG A 166 24.77 19.02 1.76
N GLU A 167 24.20 20.20 1.94
CA GLU A 167 24.91 21.38 2.42
C GLU A 167 24.41 21.80 3.80
N ASP A 168 23.09 21.99 3.93
CA ASP A 168 22.48 22.48 5.17
C ASP A 168 22.18 21.35 6.16
N PHE A 169 22.07 20.11 5.67
CA PHE A 169 21.71 18.91 6.45
C PHE A 169 20.40 19.05 7.25
N SER A 170 19.55 20.00 6.90
CA SER A 170 18.31 20.34 7.62
C SER A 170 17.07 19.52 7.16
N ALA A 171 17.24 18.61 6.19
CA ALA A 171 16.15 17.84 5.62
C ALA A 171 15.40 17.00 6.66
N VAL A 172 16.11 16.44 7.65
CA VAL A 172 15.52 15.65 8.74
C VAL A 172 14.67 16.54 9.64
N TYR A 173 15.15 17.73 9.96
CA TYR A 173 14.39 18.71 10.74
C TYR A 173 13.08 19.08 10.05
N TYR A 174 13.11 19.39 8.74
CA TYR A 174 11.89 19.68 7.98
C TYR A 174 10.95 18.48 7.90
N ALA A 175 11.46 17.27 7.73
CA ALA A 175 10.65 16.07 7.71
C ALA A 175 9.93 15.83 9.05
N LEU A 176 10.61 16.05 10.17
CA LEU A 176 10.03 15.93 11.51
C LEU A 176 9.08 17.09 11.86
N SER A 177 9.18 18.22 11.17
CA SER A 177 8.25 19.35 11.34
C SER A 177 6.89 19.13 10.70
N ILE A 178 6.72 18.06 9.92
CA ILE A 178 5.42 17.69 9.32
C ILE A 178 4.63 16.88 10.34
N ASP A 179 3.63 17.50 10.98
CA ASP A 179 2.81 16.89 12.04
C ASP A 179 2.21 15.52 11.64
N GLN A 180 1.90 15.32 10.37
CA GLN A 180 1.34 14.07 9.84
C GLN A 180 2.33 12.90 9.83
N LEU A 181 3.64 13.18 9.81
CA LEU A 181 4.70 12.19 9.75
C LEU A 181 5.43 12.03 11.08
N ALA A 182 5.43 13.08 11.90
CA ALA A 182 6.16 13.11 13.15
C ALA A 182 5.48 12.26 14.22
N THR A 183 6.25 11.40 14.85
CA THR A 183 5.85 10.69 16.07
C THR A 183 6.16 11.56 17.31
N GLY A 184 5.65 11.16 18.49
CA GLY A 184 5.99 11.85 19.74
C GLY A 184 7.52 11.97 19.99
N LEU A 185 8.28 10.97 19.55
CA LEU A 185 9.75 11.04 19.57
C LEU A 185 10.28 12.07 18.58
N GLY A 186 9.69 12.16 17.38
CA GLY A 186 10.07 13.17 16.38
C GLY A 186 9.86 14.59 16.91
N HIS A 187 8.71 14.87 17.50
CA HIS A 187 8.44 16.17 18.14
C HIS A 187 9.40 16.48 19.29
N TYR A 188 9.79 15.49 20.07
CA TYR A 188 10.80 15.66 21.12
C TYR A 188 12.17 16.04 20.53
N LEU A 189 12.60 15.38 19.43
CA LEU A 189 13.87 15.64 18.76
C LEU A 189 13.94 17.04 18.12
N LEU A 190 12.81 17.62 17.70
CA LEU A 190 12.77 18.99 17.17
C LEU A 190 13.24 20.06 18.16
N ASN A 191 13.25 19.75 19.47
CA ASN A 191 13.82 20.65 20.48
C ASN A 191 15.35 20.68 20.46
N TYR A 192 16.00 19.81 19.70
CA TYR A 192 17.45 19.67 19.60
C TYR A 192 17.90 19.75 18.13
N PRO A 193 17.77 20.92 17.47
CA PRO A 193 18.08 21.05 16.04
C PRO A 193 19.54 20.74 15.71
N ASP A 194 20.45 20.91 16.65
CA ASP A 194 21.89 20.64 16.47
C ASP A 194 22.22 19.14 16.34
N ILE A 195 21.24 18.25 16.62
CA ILE A 195 21.38 16.79 16.52
C ILE A 195 20.78 16.26 15.21
N LEU A 196 19.93 17.05 14.57
CA LEU A 196 19.17 16.67 13.37
C LEU A 196 19.86 17.12 12.09
#